data_3411033f0087e515aae841d6273a375d
#
_entry.id   3411033f0087e515aae841d6273a375d
#
_cell.length_a   1.000
_cell.length_b   1.000
_cell.length_c   1.000
_cell.angle_alpha   90.00
_cell.angle_beta   90.00
_cell.angle_gamma   90.00
#
_symmetry.space_group_name_H-M   'P 1'
#
loop_
_entity.id
_entity.type
_entity.pdbx_description
1 polymer ?
#
loop_
_entity_poly.entity_id
_entity_poly.type
_entity_poly.pdbx_seq_one_letter_code
_entity_poly.pdbx_strand_id
1 'polypeptide(L)'
;MSILIDKDTRVLVQGFTGSQGTLHSSQSIEYGTNVVGGVTPGKGGTVHLDLPVFNSVNEAVEQVQPNASLIFVPAPFCKVAILEAAEAGIKFIVCITEGVPTLDMLEVKKIVDGLDITLIGPNCPGVITPGVGKMGIMPGEIHLPGRVGIISRSGTLTYEAVKQTTDLGLGQSSCVGIGGDPIPGSSFIDILKLFEVDDQTDAIVMVGEIGGSAEEEAAEFISQNVTKPVVSYIAGQTAPPGKRMGHAGAIISGGKGTADDKIKKLNESGVVVAKNLLEIGSTVKSLMS
;
A
#
# COMPACT_ATOMS: atom_id res chain seq x y z
N MET A 1 15.84 4.77 -8.52
CA MET A 1 15.45 3.43 -7.96
C MET A 1 14.05 3.60 -7.43
N SER A 2 13.15 2.64 -7.62
CA SER A 2 11.81 2.72 -7.04
C SER A 2 11.86 2.52 -5.52
N ILE A 3 10.83 2.99 -4.81
CA ILE A 3 10.85 3.00 -3.35
C ILE A 3 10.67 1.62 -2.69
N LEU A 4 10.02 0.64 -3.35
CA LEU A 4 9.69 -0.66 -2.76
C LEU A 4 9.85 -1.85 -3.73
N ILE A 5 9.42 -1.71 -4.99
CA ILE A 5 9.50 -2.77 -5.98
C ILE A 5 10.50 -2.35 -7.07
N ASP A 6 11.50 -3.15 -7.29
CA ASP A 6 12.50 -2.97 -8.34
C ASP A 6 12.67 -4.27 -9.17
N LYS A 7 13.61 -4.25 -10.12
CA LYS A 7 13.90 -5.41 -10.98
C LYS A 7 14.49 -6.63 -10.24
N ASP A 8 15.03 -6.41 -9.04
CA ASP A 8 15.64 -7.43 -8.21
C ASP A 8 14.65 -8.00 -7.17
N THR A 9 13.41 -7.47 -7.15
CA THR A 9 12.34 -7.93 -6.27
C THR A 9 11.85 -9.31 -6.69
N ARG A 10 11.97 -10.31 -5.81
CA ARG A 10 11.61 -11.72 -6.01
C ARG A 10 10.44 -12.06 -5.09
N VAL A 11 9.25 -12.18 -5.68
CA VAL A 11 7.99 -12.27 -4.93
C VAL A 11 7.62 -13.72 -4.64
N LEU A 12 7.40 -14.07 -3.39
CA LEU A 12 6.75 -15.29 -2.93
C LEU A 12 5.29 -14.99 -2.60
N VAL A 13 4.35 -15.79 -3.10
CA VAL A 13 2.92 -15.58 -2.83
C VAL A 13 2.42 -16.58 -1.79
N GLN A 14 1.91 -16.12 -0.65
CA GLN A 14 1.23 -16.95 0.35
C GLN A 14 -0.27 -17.02 0.06
N GLY A 15 -0.84 -18.21 0.10
CA GLY A 15 -2.20 -18.48 -0.39
C GLY A 15 -2.26 -18.65 -1.92
N PHE A 16 -1.14 -19.05 -2.51
CA PHE A 16 -0.88 -19.04 -3.96
C PHE A 16 -1.91 -19.81 -4.79
N THR A 17 -2.34 -20.97 -4.32
CA THR A 17 -3.30 -21.83 -5.06
C THR A 17 -4.77 -21.52 -4.74
N GLY A 18 -5.04 -20.51 -3.91
CA GLY A 18 -6.39 -19.99 -3.66
C GLY A 18 -6.89 -19.19 -4.86
N SER A 19 -8.19 -18.93 -4.98
CA SER A 19 -8.77 -18.21 -6.11
C SER A 19 -8.18 -16.82 -6.30
N GLN A 20 -8.05 -16.04 -5.23
CA GLN A 20 -7.46 -14.69 -5.27
C GLN A 20 -5.95 -14.74 -5.51
N GLY A 21 -5.23 -15.66 -4.83
CA GLY A 21 -3.80 -15.88 -5.06
C GLY A 21 -3.51 -16.23 -6.51
N THR A 22 -4.28 -17.15 -7.11
CA THR A 22 -4.15 -17.54 -8.53
C THR A 22 -4.40 -16.36 -9.45
N LEU A 23 -5.54 -15.67 -9.30
CA LEU A 23 -5.93 -14.57 -10.17
C LEU A 23 -4.89 -13.45 -10.19
N HIS A 24 -4.54 -12.95 -9.01
CA HIS A 24 -3.66 -11.79 -8.90
C HIS A 24 -2.18 -12.13 -9.15
N SER A 25 -1.75 -13.37 -8.87
CA SER A 25 -0.42 -13.83 -9.28
C SER A 25 -0.28 -13.91 -10.80
N SER A 26 -1.29 -14.46 -11.49
CA SER A 26 -1.30 -14.49 -12.96
C SER A 26 -1.18 -13.08 -13.54
N GLN A 27 -1.99 -12.13 -13.04
CA GLN A 27 -1.94 -10.73 -13.48
C GLN A 27 -0.60 -10.05 -13.15
N SER A 28 0.03 -10.40 -12.02
CA SER A 28 1.33 -9.85 -11.64
C SER A 28 2.44 -10.38 -12.54
N ILE A 29 2.42 -11.68 -12.85
CA ILE A 29 3.36 -12.32 -13.80
C ILE A 29 3.21 -11.68 -15.18
N GLU A 30 1.99 -11.54 -15.68
CA GLU A 30 1.70 -10.90 -16.96
C GLU A 30 2.19 -9.44 -17.01
N TYR A 31 2.12 -8.72 -15.88
CA TYR A 31 2.60 -7.35 -15.73
C TYR A 31 4.14 -7.27 -15.71
N GLY A 32 4.85 -8.37 -15.53
CA GLY A 32 6.31 -8.42 -15.47
C GLY A 32 6.89 -8.57 -14.06
N THR A 33 6.06 -8.81 -13.04
CA THR A 33 6.54 -9.08 -11.68
C THR A 33 7.26 -10.42 -11.62
N ASN A 34 8.45 -10.45 -11.04
CA ASN A 34 9.22 -11.66 -10.85
C ASN A 34 8.68 -12.49 -9.66
N VAL A 35 7.58 -13.22 -9.91
CA VAL A 35 7.03 -14.19 -8.95
C VAL A 35 7.89 -15.47 -9.05
N VAL A 36 8.48 -15.91 -7.95
CA VAL A 36 9.42 -17.03 -7.91
C VAL A 36 8.80 -18.34 -7.37
N GLY A 37 7.61 -18.29 -6.85
CA GLY A 37 6.87 -19.43 -6.33
C GLY A 37 5.78 -19.02 -5.35
N GLY A 38 5.13 -19.98 -4.73
CA GLY A 38 4.11 -19.69 -3.72
C GLY A 38 4.04 -20.73 -2.61
N VAL A 39 3.40 -20.33 -1.52
CA VAL A 39 3.17 -21.17 -0.35
C VAL A 39 1.69 -21.50 -0.25
N THR A 40 1.40 -22.80 -0.15
CA THR A 40 0.09 -23.33 0.22
C THR A 40 0.32 -24.61 1.04
N PRO A 41 0.13 -24.58 2.36
CA PRO A 41 0.33 -25.75 3.22
C PRO A 41 -0.44 -26.97 2.72
N GLY A 42 0.22 -28.12 2.67
CA GLY A 42 -0.33 -29.39 2.17
C GLY A 42 -0.29 -29.55 0.63
N LYS A 43 0.24 -28.55 -0.12
CA LYS A 43 0.43 -28.63 -1.58
C LYS A 43 1.88 -28.49 -2.02
N GLY A 44 2.82 -28.51 -1.09
CA GLY A 44 4.25 -28.49 -1.38
C GLY A 44 4.66 -29.59 -2.35
N GLY A 45 5.62 -29.29 -3.23
CA GLY A 45 6.08 -30.19 -4.28
C GLY A 45 5.21 -30.24 -5.54
N THR A 46 4.08 -29.49 -5.59
CA THR A 46 3.27 -29.30 -6.80
C THR A 46 3.72 -28.08 -7.60
N VAL A 47 3.18 -27.93 -8.80
CA VAL A 47 3.39 -26.77 -9.69
C VAL A 47 2.09 -26.03 -9.86
N HIS A 48 2.10 -24.69 -9.83
CA HIS A 48 0.96 -23.82 -10.06
C HIS A 48 1.42 -22.56 -10.81
N LEU A 49 0.73 -22.17 -11.88
CA LEU A 49 1.14 -21.09 -12.80
C LEU A 49 2.61 -21.26 -13.29
N ASP A 50 3.00 -22.50 -13.57
CA ASP A 50 4.35 -22.90 -13.97
C ASP A 50 5.45 -22.61 -12.93
N LEU A 51 5.06 -22.36 -11.67
CA LEU A 51 5.95 -22.05 -10.56
C LEU A 51 5.82 -23.07 -9.42
N PRO A 52 6.90 -23.29 -8.64
CA PRO A 52 6.89 -24.25 -7.54
C PRO A 52 5.97 -23.78 -6.39
N VAL A 53 5.31 -24.76 -5.77
CA VAL A 53 4.52 -24.58 -4.55
C VAL A 53 5.23 -25.22 -3.38
N PHE A 54 5.31 -24.50 -2.26
CA PHE A 54 5.95 -24.90 -1.02
C PHE A 54 4.93 -25.05 0.11
N ASN A 55 5.28 -25.81 1.16
CA ASN A 55 4.46 -25.91 2.36
C ASN A 55 4.69 -24.75 3.34
N SER A 56 5.87 -24.12 3.30
CA SER A 56 6.27 -23.04 4.18
C SER A 56 7.14 -21.99 3.49
N VAL A 57 7.23 -20.81 4.10
CA VAL A 57 8.11 -19.74 3.61
C VAL A 57 9.58 -20.16 3.72
N ASN A 58 9.96 -20.87 4.79
CA ASN A 58 11.34 -21.37 4.97
C ASN A 58 11.78 -22.28 3.83
N GLU A 59 10.91 -23.26 3.42
CA GLU A 59 11.20 -24.11 2.26
C GLU A 59 11.43 -23.29 0.98
N ALA A 60 10.63 -22.23 0.78
CA ALA A 60 10.77 -21.36 -0.38
C ALA A 60 12.06 -20.53 -0.32
N VAL A 61 12.45 -20.04 0.85
CA VAL A 61 13.70 -19.27 1.03
C VAL A 61 14.90 -20.11 0.66
N GLU A 62 14.96 -21.38 1.08
CA GLU A 62 16.04 -22.30 0.75
C GLU A 62 16.18 -22.59 -0.76
N GLN A 63 15.06 -22.66 -1.48
CA GLN A 63 15.04 -23.11 -2.88
C GLN A 63 15.01 -21.99 -3.91
N VAL A 64 14.23 -20.93 -3.65
CA VAL A 64 14.01 -19.85 -4.63
C VAL A 64 14.36 -18.46 -4.10
N GLN A 65 14.87 -18.34 -2.89
CA GLN A 65 15.43 -17.10 -2.32
C GLN A 65 14.58 -15.84 -2.58
N PRO A 66 13.29 -15.80 -2.17
CA PRO A 66 12.46 -14.61 -2.28
C PRO A 66 12.96 -13.51 -1.34
N ASN A 67 12.77 -12.24 -1.70
CA ASN A 67 13.03 -11.09 -0.84
C ASN A 67 11.76 -10.29 -0.54
N ALA A 68 10.63 -10.66 -1.15
CA ALA A 68 9.33 -10.07 -0.92
C ALA A 68 8.24 -11.13 -0.76
N SER A 69 7.24 -10.88 0.09
CA SER A 69 6.08 -11.76 0.30
C SER A 69 4.78 -11.04 0.03
N LEU A 70 3.91 -11.64 -0.79
CA LEU A 70 2.57 -11.16 -1.10
C LEU A 70 1.52 -12.12 -0.52
N ILE A 71 0.64 -11.63 0.37
CA ILE A 71 -0.23 -12.47 1.20
C ILE A 71 -1.69 -12.33 0.80
N PHE A 72 -2.30 -13.47 0.42
CA PHE A 72 -3.73 -13.63 0.08
C PHE A 72 -4.43 -14.67 0.98
N VAL A 73 -3.85 -15.06 2.09
CA VAL A 73 -4.48 -16.03 2.99
C VAL A 73 -5.72 -15.44 3.67
N PRO A 74 -6.72 -16.25 4.08
CA PRO A 74 -7.87 -15.76 4.84
C PRO A 74 -7.47 -15.04 6.13
N ALA A 75 -8.26 -14.04 6.56
CA ALA A 75 -7.95 -13.14 7.67
C ALA A 75 -7.46 -13.81 8.96
N PRO A 76 -8.02 -14.93 9.45
CA PRO A 76 -7.53 -15.60 10.65
C PRO A 76 -6.10 -16.14 10.55
N PHE A 77 -5.56 -16.27 9.35
CA PHE A 77 -4.20 -16.78 9.09
C PHE A 77 -3.18 -15.70 8.75
N CYS A 78 -3.60 -14.45 8.56
CA CYS A 78 -2.73 -13.36 8.14
C CYS A 78 -1.61 -13.08 9.13
N LYS A 79 -1.91 -13.05 10.43
CA LYS A 79 -0.90 -12.89 11.48
C LYS A 79 0.23 -13.91 11.35
N VAL A 80 -0.13 -15.20 11.26
CA VAL A 80 0.85 -16.28 11.12
C VAL A 80 1.64 -16.13 9.83
N ALA A 81 1.00 -15.82 8.71
CA ALA A 81 1.65 -15.66 7.42
C ALA A 81 2.62 -14.47 7.38
N ILE A 82 2.28 -13.34 8.03
CA ILE A 82 3.16 -12.17 8.15
C ILE A 82 4.38 -12.52 9.01
N LEU A 83 4.16 -13.13 10.18
CA LEU A 83 5.25 -13.48 11.09
C LEU A 83 6.16 -14.55 10.52
N GLU A 84 5.63 -15.56 9.83
CA GLU A 84 6.42 -16.57 9.13
C GLU A 84 7.34 -15.94 8.08
N ALA A 85 6.84 -14.99 7.28
CA ALA A 85 7.66 -14.27 6.31
C ALA A 85 8.76 -13.43 7.00
N ALA A 86 8.42 -12.76 8.10
CA ALA A 86 9.35 -11.96 8.88
C ALA A 86 10.46 -12.82 9.50
N GLU A 87 10.11 -13.95 10.13
CA GLU A 87 11.04 -14.90 10.72
C GLU A 87 11.96 -15.57 9.69
N ALA A 88 11.45 -15.80 8.47
CA ALA A 88 12.23 -16.31 7.35
C ALA A 88 13.18 -15.25 6.71
N GLY A 89 13.20 -14.02 7.25
CA GLY A 89 14.11 -12.96 6.83
C GLY A 89 13.64 -12.14 5.63
N ILE A 90 12.37 -12.26 5.22
CA ILE A 90 11.79 -11.43 4.15
C ILE A 90 11.60 -9.99 4.65
N LYS A 91 12.17 -9.04 3.90
CA LYS A 91 12.22 -7.62 4.28
C LYS A 91 11.04 -6.79 3.79
N PHE A 92 10.36 -7.24 2.74
CA PHE A 92 9.22 -6.55 2.17
C PHE A 92 8.00 -7.47 2.14
N ILE A 93 6.94 -7.11 2.87
CA ILE A 93 5.73 -7.92 3.03
C ILE A 93 4.51 -7.06 2.66
N VAL A 94 3.63 -7.61 1.83
CA VAL A 94 2.36 -6.99 1.43
C VAL A 94 1.22 -7.92 1.80
N CYS A 95 0.34 -7.51 2.71
CA CYS A 95 -0.85 -8.24 3.11
C CYS A 95 -2.11 -7.60 2.53
N ILE A 96 -2.78 -8.27 1.59
CA ILE A 96 -3.95 -7.73 0.89
C ILE A 96 -5.24 -7.91 1.69
N THR A 97 -5.33 -8.98 2.43
CA THR A 97 -6.56 -9.47 3.06
C THR A 97 -7.23 -8.44 3.96
N GLU A 98 -8.53 -8.27 3.79
CA GLU A 98 -9.41 -7.51 4.67
C GLU A 98 -9.93 -8.36 5.84
N GLY A 99 -10.25 -7.70 6.97
CA GLY A 99 -10.87 -8.34 8.13
C GLY A 99 -9.88 -9.01 9.08
N VAL A 100 -8.61 -8.68 9.00
CA VAL A 100 -7.61 -9.12 9.98
C VAL A 100 -7.95 -8.53 11.36
N PRO A 101 -8.03 -9.34 12.44
CA PRO A 101 -8.34 -8.82 13.76
C PRO A 101 -7.35 -7.76 14.23
N THR A 102 -7.86 -6.65 14.77
CA THR A 102 -7.01 -5.54 15.25
C THR A 102 -5.99 -6.00 16.30
N LEU A 103 -6.36 -6.93 17.19
CA LEU A 103 -5.43 -7.48 18.18
C LEU A 103 -4.29 -8.26 17.55
N ASP A 104 -4.55 -9.00 16.47
CA ASP A 104 -3.51 -9.70 15.72
C ASP A 104 -2.51 -8.73 15.10
N MET A 105 -3.02 -7.60 14.56
CA MET A 105 -2.16 -6.56 14.02
C MET A 105 -1.36 -5.80 15.07
N LEU A 106 -1.88 -5.63 16.29
CA LEU A 106 -1.10 -5.09 17.42
C LEU A 106 0.08 -6.00 17.78
N GLU A 107 -0.11 -7.30 17.77
CA GLU A 107 0.97 -8.27 18.03
C GLU A 107 1.98 -8.29 16.87
N VAL A 108 1.50 -8.28 15.62
CA VAL A 108 2.35 -8.18 14.43
C VAL A 108 3.22 -6.91 14.50
N LYS A 109 2.62 -5.75 14.73
CA LYS A 109 3.32 -4.46 14.81
C LYS A 109 4.41 -4.49 15.89
N LYS A 110 4.10 -5.01 17.09
CA LYS A 110 5.07 -5.11 18.18
C LYS A 110 6.32 -5.90 17.79
N ILE A 111 6.20 -6.89 16.92
CA ILE A 111 7.32 -7.72 16.44
C ILE A 111 8.02 -7.04 15.27
N VAL A 112 7.24 -6.62 14.24
CA VAL A 112 7.77 -6.08 12.97
C VAL A 112 8.45 -4.72 13.16
N ASP A 113 7.94 -3.84 14.04
CA ASP A 113 8.54 -2.52 14.31
C ASP A 113 9.94 -2.62 14.95
N GLY A 114 10.28 -3.75 15.54
CA GLY A 114 11.63 -4.04 16.03
C GLY A 114 12.60 -4.60 14.99
N LEU A 115 12.12 -4.85 13.77
CA LEU A 115 12.86 -5.45 12.67
C LEU A 115 12.98 -4.46 11.49
N ASP A 116 14.00 -4.66 10.67
CA ASP A 116 14.17 -3.92 9.41
C ASP A 116 13.25 -4.54 8.32
N ILE A 117 11.93 -4.34 8.48
CA ILE A 117 10.90 -4.88 7.60
C ILE A 117 9.90 -3.79 7.22
N THR A 118 9.58 -3.71 5.94
CA THR A 118 8.45 -2.90 5.46
C THR A 118 7.22 -3.80 5.28
N LEU A 119 6.16 -3.54 6.04
CA LEU A 119 4.87 -4.23 5.95
C LEU A 119 3.81 -3.27 5.38
N ILE A 120 3.22 -3.58 4.24
CA ILE A 120 2.10 -2.84 3.64
C ILE A 120 0.79 -3.60 3.86
N GLY A 121 -0.25 -2.89 4.27
CA GLY A 121 -1.55 -3.47 4.64
C GLY A 121 -1.62 -3.80 6.13
N PRO A 122 -2.60 -4.61 6.56
CA PRO A 122 -3.60 -5.34 5.76
C PRO A 122 -4.68 -4.43 5.14
N ASN A 123 -5.69 -5.05 4.50
CA ASN A 123 -6.82 -4.35 3.87
C ASN A 123 -6.35 -3.26 2.89
N CYS A 124 -5.49 -3.64 1.95
CA CYS A 124 -4.86 -2.71 1.03
C CYS A 124 -4.88 -3.24 -0.41
N PRO A 125 -4.75 -2.36 -1.42
CA PRO A 125 -4.64 -2.79 -2.81
C PRO A 125 -3.21 -3.23 -3.18
N GLY A 126 -2.24 -3.07 -2.29
CA GLY A 126 -0.84 -3.42 -2.51
C GLY A 126 0.01 -2.26 -3.02
N VAL A 127 1.03 -2.61 -3.80
CA VAL A 127 2.04 -1.68 -4.32
C VAL A 127 2.27 -1.95 -5.80
N ILE A 128 2.50 -0.89 -6.59
CA ILE A 128 2.92 -0.99 -7.98
C ILE A 128 3.99 0.06 -8.29
N THR A 129 5.04 -0.36 -8.99
CA THR A 129 5.98 0.52 -9.67
C THR A 129 5.73 0.36 -11.16
N PRO A 130 5.14 1.36 -11.83
CA PRO A 130 4.73 1.25 -13.22
C PRO A 130 5.91 0.91 -14.14
N GLY A 131 5.71 -0.12 -15.01
CA GLY A 131 6.75 -0.62 -15.91
C GLY A 131 7.80 -1.52 -15.26
N VAL A 132 7.70 -1.79 -13.95
CA VAL A 132 8.65 -2.65 -13.21
C VAL A 132 7.95 -3.87 -12.64
N GLY A 133 6.91 -3.68 -11.81
CA GLY A 133 6.21 -4.79 -11.19
C GLY A 133 5.09 -4.33 -10.27
N LYS A 134 4.22 -5.27 -9.91
CA LYS A 134 3.14 -5.03 -8.94
C LYS A 134 3.02 -6.18 -7.93
N MET A 135 2.73 -5.83 -6.70
CA MET A 135 2.39 -6.75 -5.60
C MET A 135 1.04 -6.37 -5.04
N GLY A 136 -0.01 -7.05 -5.47
CA GLY A 136 -1.38 -6.80 -5.03
C GLY A 136 -2.40 -6.83 -6.15
N ILE A 137 -3.50 -6.10 -5.93
CA ILE A 137 -4.71 -6.14 -6.76
C ILE A 137 -4.87 -4.93 -7.69
N MET A 138 -3.94 -3.97 -7.66
CA MET A 138 -4.02 -2.76 -8.50
C MET A 138 -4.07 -3.13 -9.99
N PRO A 139 -4.99 -2.53 -10.79
CA PRO A 139 -5.05 -2.77 -12.23
C PRO A 139 -3.85 -2.13 -12.92
N GLY A 140 -3.00 -2.94 -13.55
CA GLY A 140 -1.75 -2.46 -14.16
C GLY A 140 -1.96 -1.49 -15.33
N GLU A 141 -3.04 -1.69 -16.09
CA GLU A 141 -3.37 -0.95 -17.32
C GLU A 141 -3.71 0.54 -17.12
N ILE A 142 -4.08 0.94 -15.91
CA ILE A 142 -4.35 2.37 -15.63
C ILE A 142 -3.09 3.15 -15.24
N HIS A 143 -1.97 2.46 -14.98
CA HIS A 143 -0.73 3.05 -14.53
C HIS A 143 0.19 3.39 -15.71
N LEU A 144 0.88 4.52 -15.60
CA LEU A 144 1.89 4.97 -16.55
C LEU A 144 3.19 5.28 -15.81
N PRO A 145 4.36 4.81 -16.26
CA PRO A 145 5.63 5.26 -15.70
C PRO A 145 5.75 6.79 -15.71
N GLY A 146 6.10 7.38 -14.59
CA GLY A 146 6.18 8.82 -14.45
C GLY A 146 6.79 9.25 -13.12
N ARG A 147 6.40 10.42 -12.62
CA ARG A 147 7.11 11.09 -11.53
C ARG A 147 6.24 11.47 -10.33
N VAL A 148 4.99 10.99 -10.28
CA VAL A 148 4.09 11.25 -9.14
C VAL A 148 4.10 10.05 -8.19
N GLY A 149 4.51 10.24 -6.95
CA GLY A 149 4.34 9.26 -5.89
C GLY A 149 2.89 9.28 -5.38
N ILE A 150 2.23 8.12 -5.25
CA ILE A 150 0.86 8.05 -4.71
C ILE A 150 0.85 7.18 -3.46
N ILE A 151 0.29 7.71 -2.38
CA ILE A 151 0.06 7.00 -1.12
C ILE A 151 -1.40 7.16 -0.69
N SER A 152 -2.05 6.06 -0.34
CA SER A 152 -3.49 6.07 -0.09
C SER A 152 -3.94 5.04 0.94
N ARG A 153 -4.95 5.37 1.74
CA ARG A 153 -5.68 4.42 2.59
C ARG A 153 -6.76 3.67 1.81
N SER A 154 -7.27 4.25 0.72
CA SER A 154 -8.38 3.72 -0.05
C SER A 154 -7.93 3.07 -1.35
N GLY A 155 -8.33 1.83 -1.61
CA GLY A 155 -8.09 1.17 -2.90
C GLY A 155 -8.74 1.91 -4.06
N THR A 156 -10.04 2.18 -3.98
CA THR A 156 -10.83 2.82 -5.05
C THR A 156 -10.35 4.23 -5.37
N LEU A 157 -10.09 5.05 -4.34
CA LEU A 157 -9.62 6.42 -4.55
C LEU A 157 -8.17 6.47 -5.05
N THR A 158 -7.38 5.45 -4.74
CA THR A 158 -6.06 5.26 -5.36
C THR A 158 -6.18 5.18 -6.87
N TYR A 159 -7.10 4.35 -7.38
CA TYR A 159 -7.28 4.16 -8.83
C TYR A 159 -7.75 5.45 -9.51
N GLU A 160 -8.58 6.25 -8.85
CA GLU A 160 -8.99 7.56 -9.36
C GLU A 160 -7.81 8.53 -9.47
N ALA A 161 -6.99 8.65 -8.43
CA ALA A 161 -5.78 9.49 -8.45
C ALA A 161 -4.78 9.03 -9.53
N VAL A 162 -4.57 7.72 -9.64
CA VAL A 162 -3.74 7.12 -10.70
C VAL A 162 -4.27 7.46 -12.09
N LYS A 163 -5.56 7.25 -12.33
CA LYS A 163 -6.17 7.50 -13.65
C LYS A 163 -6.03 8.96 -14.06
N GLN A 164 -6.29 9.90 -13.16
CA GLN A 164 -6.15 11.33 -13.44
C GLN A 164 -4.70 11.72 -13.75
N THR A 165 -3.73 11.23 -12.98
CA THR A 165 -2.31 11.53 -13.23
C THR A 165 -1.82 10.87 -14.52
N THR A 166 -2.32 9.70 -14.88
CA THR A 166 -2.05 9.01 -16.16
C THR A 166 -2.64 9.78 -17.34
N ASP A 167 -3.90 10.19 -17.27
CA ASP A 167 -4.59 10.93 -18.36
C ASP A 167 -3.95 12.30 -18.64
N LEU A 168 -3.33 12.89 -17.62
CA LEU A 168 -2.60 14.15 -17.76
C LEU A 168 -1.13 13.97 -18.22
N GLY A 169 -0.70 12.73 -18.46
CA GLY A 169 0.65 12.38 -18.90
C GLY A 169 1.73 12.53 -17.82
N LEU A 170 1.34 12.68 -16.55
CA LEU A 170 2.27 12.78 -15.43
C LEU A 170 2.85 11.42 -15.02
N GLY A 171 2.04 10.37 -15.06
CA GLY A 171 2.38 9.04 -14.65
C GLY A 171 2.80 8.92 -13.17
N GLN A 172 3.15 7.73 -12.74
CA GLN A 172 3.51 7.47 -11.34
C GLN A 172 4.92 6.91 -11.22
N SER A 173 5.68 7.37 -10.22
CA SER A 173 6.97 6.77 -9.82
C SER A 173 6.72 5.47 -9.06
N SER A 174 5.82 5.50 -8.11
CA SER A 174 5.27 4.35 -7.39
C SER A 174 3.90 4.67 -6.83
N CYS A 175 3.08 3.65 -6.64
CA CYS A 175 1.77 3.78 -6.01
C CYS A 175 1.66 2.79 -4.85
N VAL A 176 1.39 3.28 -3.65
CA VAL A 176 1.33 2.50 -2.40
C VAL A 176 -0.03 2.67 -1.74
N GLY A 177 -0.76 1.57 -1.63
CA GLY A 177 -1.96 1.52 -0.80
C GLY A 177 -1.61 0.99 0.58
N ILE A 178 -1.65 1.83 1.60
CA ILE A 178 -1.30 1.43 2.98
C ILE A 178 -2.43 0.71 3.71
N GLY A 179 -3.66 0.79 3.21
CA GLY A 179 -4.83 0.16 3.79
C GLY A 179 -5.66 1.08 4.69
N GLY A 180 -6.91 0.65 4.91
CA GLY A 180 -7.92 1.40 5.69
C GLY A 180 -8.15 0.87 7.11
N ASP A 181 -7.34 -0.06 7.59
CA ASP A 181 -7.47 -0.62 8.93
C ASP A 181 -6.87 0.31 10.01
N PRO A 182 -7.34 0.21 11.26
CA PRO A 182 -6.87 1.07 12.36
C PRO A 182 -5.38 0.89 12.69
N ILE A 183 -4.83 -0.31 12.45
CA ILE A 183 -3.42 -0.66 12.71
C ILE A 183 -2.80 -1.15 11.40
N PRO A 184 -2.36 -0.26 10.53
CA PRO A 184 -1.64 -0.64 9.31
C PRO A 184 -0.20 -1.03 9.62
N GLY A 185 0.41 -1.83 8.75
CA GLY A 185 1.81 -2.18 8.82
C GLY A 185 2.72 -0.95 8.70
N SER A 186 2.55 -0.16 7.63
CA SER A 186 3.24 1.12 7.42
C SER A 186 2.26 2.29 7.47
N SER A 187 2.73 3.42 7.97
CA SER A 187 2.01 4.69 8.04
C SER A 187 2.25 5.56 6.80
N PHE A 188 1.52 6.69 6.69
CA PHE A 188 1.84 7.74 5.72
C PHE A 188 3.28 8.22 5.85
N ILE A 189 3.76 8.42 7.08
CA ILE A 189 5.10 8.94 7.36
C ILE A 189 6.18 8.00 6.84
N ASP A 190 6.00 6.69 6.98
CA ASP A 190 6.97 5.70 6.51
C ASP A 190 7.13 5.77 4.98
N ILE A 191 6.04 5.93 4.25
CA ILE A 191 6.08 6.01 2.78
C ILE A 191 6.52 7.41 2.31
N LEU A 192 6.13 8.47 3.01
CA LEU A 192 6.60 9.83 2.72
C LEU A 192 8.13 9.95 2.82
N LYS A 193 8.75 9.30 3.81
CA LYS A 193 10.22 9.22 3.93
C LYS A 193 10.87 8.60 2.68
N LEU A 194 10.25 7.53 2.15
CA LEU A 194 10.76 6.87 0.95
C LEU A 194 10.58 7.76 -0.29
N PHE A 195 9.44 8.42 -0.47
CA PHE A 195 9.21 9.33 -1.58
C PHE A 195 10.11 10.56 -1.53
N GLU A 196 10.40 11.09 -0.34
CA GLU A 196 11.28 12.27 -0.22
C GLU A 196 12.68 12.02 -0.77
N VAL A 197 13.25 10.85 -0.52
CA VAL A 197 14.59 10.49 -0.99
C VAL A 197 14.64 9.85 -2.39
N ASP A 198 13.48 9.64 -3.01
CA ASP A 198 13.42 9.02 -4.35
C ASP A 198 13.58 10.07 -5.45
N ASP A 199 14.67 9.98 -6.21
CA ASP A 199 14.97 10.87 -7.34
C ASP A 199 13.96 10.75 -8.50
N GLN A 200 13.13 9.71 -8.54
CA GLN A 200 12.10 9.52 -9.55
C GLN A 200 10.76 10.18 -9.17
N THR A 201 10.62 10.64 -7.92
CA THR A 201 9.41 11.30 -7.45
C THR A 201 9.60 12.81 -7.39
N ASP A 202 8.80 13.56 -8.16
CA ASP A 202 8.81 15.03 -8.17
C ASP A 202 7.67 15.64 -7.36
N ALA A 203 6.55 14.91 -7.22
CA ALA A 203 5.39 15.33 -6.44
C ALA A 203 4.72 14.13 -5.79
N ILE A 204 3.98 14.36 -4.71
CA ILE A 204 3.31 13.31 -3.95
C ILE A 204 1.81 13.57 -3.88
N VAL A 205 1.01 12.55 -4.11
CA VAL A 205 -0.43 12.55 -3.84
C VAL A 205 -0.70 11.70 -2.60
N MET A 206 -1.34 12.29 -1.60
CA MET A 206 -1.75 11.64 -0.37
C MET A 206 -3.27 11.58 -0.28
N VAL A 207 -3.86 10.38 -0.35
CA VAL A 207 -5.31 10.17 -0.23
C VAL A 207 -5.63 9.61 1.14
N GLY A 208 -6.30 10.42 1.95
CA GLY A 208 -6.76 10.07 3.29
C GLY A 208 -8.28 10.05 3.39
N GLU A 209 -8.73 9.82 4.59
CA GLU A 209 -10.15 9.72 4.93
C GLU A 209 -10.41 10.12 6.39
N ILE A 210 -11.68 10.22 6.76
CA ILE A 210 -12.07 10.42 8.15
C ILE A 210 -11.58 9.32 9.09
N GLY A 211 -11.43 9.65 10.36
CA GLY A 211 -11.06 8.73 11.43
C GLY A 211 -9.56 8.69 11.72
N GLY A 212 -9.22 8.49 12.98
CA GLY A 212 -7.84 8.54 13.46
C GLY A 212 -7.17 9.89 13.29
N SER A 213 -5.85 9.94 13.44
CA SER A 213 -5.00 11.15 13.37
C SER A 213 -3.85 11.03 12.35
N ALA A 214 -3.83 9.97 11.55
CA ALA A 214 -2.69 9.64 10.68
C ALA A 214 -2.39 10.75 9.64
N GLU A 215 -3.42 11.43 9.13
CA GLU A 215 -3.27 12.50 8.15
C GLU A 215 -2.77 13.79 8.80
N GLU A 216 -3.17 14.08 10.05
CA GLU A 216 -2.66 15.20 10.84
C GLU A 216 -1.19 15.00 11.24
N GLU A 217 -0.81 13.79 11.64
CA GLU A 217 0.57 13.41 11.93
C GLU A 217 1.44 13.50 10.65
N ALA A 218 0.91 13.02 9.52
CA ALA A 218 1.57 13.17 8.23
C ALA A 218 1.74 14.64 7.82
N ALA A 219 0.75 15.49 8.06
CA ALA A 219 0.82 16.93 7.80
C ALA A 219 1.95 17.59 8.58
N GLU A 220 2.09 17.27 9.86
CA GLU A 220 3.20 17.77 10.69
C GLU A 220 4.56 17.29 10.19
N PHE A 221 4.67 16.00 9.84
CA PHE A 221 5.89 15.45 9.26
C PHE A 221 6.25 16.14 7.94
N ILE A 222 5.26 16.36 7.05
CA ILE A 222 5.46 17.02 5.74
C ILE A 222 6.04 18.41 5.96
N SER A 223 5.48 19.21 6.85
CA SER A 223 5.93 20.59 7.09
C SER A 223 7.40 20.71 7.52
N GLN A 224 7.95 19.65 8.10
CA GLN A 224 9.30 19.64 8.68
C GLN A 224 10.32 18.87 7.83
N ASN A 225 9.89 17.89 7.04
CA ASN A 225 10.77 16.90 6.46
C ASN A 225 10.58 16.65 4.96
N VAL A 226 9.52 17.17 4.33
CA VAL A 226 9.24 16.93 2.91
C VAL A 226 9.41 18.21 2.12
N THR A 227 10.30 18.17 1.13
CA THR A 227 10.61 19.31 0.26
C THR A 227 9.80 19.27 -1.04
N LYS A 228 9.30 18.10 -1.41
CA LYS A 228 8.51 17.88 -2.63
C LYS A 228 7.08 18.39 -2.45
N PRO A 229 6.44 18.95 -3.50
CA PRO A 229 5.05 19.37 -3.42
C PRO A 229 4.14 18.17 -3.11
N VAL A 230 3.22 18.37 -2.15
CA VAL A 230 2.25 17.37 -1.73
C VAL A 230 0.84 17.88 -2.01
N VAL A 231 0.07 17.07 -2.72
CA VAL A 231 -1.37 17.25 -2.91
C VAL A 231 -2.10 16.20 -2.09
N SER A 232 -3.15 16.60 -1.37
CA SER A 232 -3.97 15.66 -0.61
C SER A 232 -5.44 15.73 -1.02
N TYR A 233 -6.13 14.62 -0.83
CA TYR A 233 -7.59 14.55 -0.84
C TYR A 233 -8.07 13.78 0.39
N ILE A 234 -9.07 14.31 1.10
CA ILE A 234 -9.67 13.68 2.28
C ILE A 234 -11.11 13.29 2.00
N ALA A 235 -11.36 11.97 2.01
CA ALA A 235 -12.69 11.43 1.83
C ALA A 235 -13.54 11.52 3.11
N GLY A 236 -14.86 11.59 2.93
CA GLY A 236 -15.82 11.53 4.04
C GLY A 236 -16.25 12.88 4.61
N GLN A 237 -16.11 13.99 3.87
CA GLN A 237 -16.54 15.33 4.32
C GLN A 237 -18.01 15.40 4.74
N THR A 238 -18.87 14.57 4.15
CA THR A 238 -20.31 14.48 4.49
C THR A 238 -20.65 13.32 5.40
N ALA A 239 -19.67 12.64 5.95
CA ALA A 239 -19.89 11.47 6.79
C ALA A 239 -20.50 11.86 8.14
N PRO A 240 -21.58 11.20 8.59
CA PRO A 240 -22.16 11.49 9.90
C PRO A 240 -21.25 10.96 11.02
N PRO A 241 -21.14 11.69 12.16
CA PRO A 241 -20.39 11.23 13.33
C PRO A 241 -20.90 9.87 13.85
N GLY A 242 -19.98 9.03 14.35
CA GLY A 242 -20.29 7.74 14.95
C GLY A 242 -20.67 6.63 13.98
N LYS A 243 -20.71 6.90 12.68
CA LYS A 243 -20.97 5.88 11.65
C LYS A 243 -19.67 5.48 10.95
N ARG A 244 -19.42 4.17 10.89
CA ARG A 244 -18.32 3.61 10.11
C ARG A 244 -18.62 3.74 8.60
N MET A 245 -17.67 4.27 7.84
CA MET A 245 -17.80 4.57 6.42
C MET A 245 -16.89 3.68 5.57
N GLY A 246 -17.27 2.42 5.39
CA GLY A 246 -16.49 1.44 4.63
C GLY A 246 -15.36 0.83 5.47
N HIS A 247 -14.20 1.45 5.53
CA HIS A 247 -13.04 0.96 6.26
C HIS A 247 -13.25 0.91 7.78
N ALA A 248 -12.59 -0.04 8.45
CA ALA A 248 -12.67 -0.17 9.90
C ALA A 248 -12.15 1.07 10.65
N GLY A 249 -11.15 1.77 10.09
CA GLY A 249 -10.60 3.02 10.63
C GLY A 249 -11.39 4.28 10.27
N ALA A 250 -12.32 4.22 9.31
CA ALA A 250 -13.06 5.38 8.80
C ALA A 250 -14.30 5.70 9.65
N ILE A 251 -14.09 6.18 10.85
CA ILE A 251 -15.14 6.57 11.80
C ILE A 251 -14.75 7.84 12.58
N ILE A 252 -15.63 8.82 12.61
CA ILE A 252 -15.49 10.00 13.48
C ILE A 252 -15.92 9.61 14.88
N SER A 253 -15.02 9.63 15.85
CA SER A 253 -15.28 9.23 17.23
C SER A 253 -14.83 10.32 18.20
N GLY A 254 -15.69 10.63 19.20
CA GLY A 254 -15.39 11.65 20.22
C GLY A 254 -15.11 13.05 19.64
N GLY A 255 -15.68 13.38 18.49
CA GLY A 255 -15.50 14.68 17.82
C GLY A 255 -14.12 14.87 17.19
N LYS A 256 -13.33 13.79 17.03
CA LYS A 256 -12.00 13.81 16.41
C LYS A 256 -11.97 13.02 15.11
N GLY A 257 -10.99 13.32 14.27
CA GLY A 257 -10.80 12.64 12.98
C GLY A 257 -11.83 13.05 11.93
N THR A 258 -12.33 14.27 11.98
CA THR A 258 -13.21 14.83 10.95
C THR A 258 -12.41 15.18 9.69
N ALA A 259 -13.07 15.19 8.54
CA ALA A 259 -12.41 15.63 7.31
C ALA A 259 -11.97 17.10 7.40
N ASP A 260 -12.78 17.96 8.01
CA ASP A 260 -12.49 19.39 8.13
C ASP A 260 -11.24 19.66 8.98
N ASP A 261 -11.08 18.96 10.11
CA ASP A 261 -9.88 19.11 10.95
C ASP A 261 -8.62 18.67 10.19
N LYS A 262 -8.69 17.54 9.47
CA LYS A 262 -7.59 17.04 8.63
C LYS A 262 -7.24 18.00 7.51
N ILE A 263 -8.24 18.49 6.76
CA ILE A 263 -8.06 19.46 5.68
C ILE A 263 -7.42 20.75 6.21
N LYS A 264 -7.89 21.25 7.35
CA LYS A 264 -7.33 22.44 7.99
C LYS A 264 -5.85 22.22 8.35
N LYS A 265 -5.52 21.11 9.04
CA LYS A 265 -4.14 20.79 9.45
C LYS A 265 -3.22 20.62 8.25
N LEU A 266 -3.67 19.95 7.17
CA LEU A 266 -2.91 19.78 5.94
C LEU A 266 -2.59 21.13 5.28
N ASN A 267 -3.59 22.01 5.14
CA ASN A 267 -3.38 23.35 4.57
C ASN A 267 -2.41 24.19 5.41
N GLU A 268 -2.53 24.17 6.75
CA GLU A 268 -1.61 24.85 7.68
C GLU A 268 -0.18 24.32 7.55
N SER A 269 0.00 23.10 7.09
CA SER A 269 1.30 22.43 6.91
C SER A 269 1.87 22.58 5.49
N GLY A 270 1.24 23.39 4.61
CA GLY A 270 1.72 23.64 3.25
C GLY A 270 1.28 22.59 2.21
N VAL A 271 0.43 21.65 2.61
CA VAL A 271 -0.15 20.68 1.68
C VAL A 271 -1.32 21.29 0.93
N VAL A 272 -1.35 21.15 -0.38
CA VAL A 272 -2.49 21.62 -1.20
C VAL A 272 -3.58 20.56 -1.19
N VAL A 273 -4.73 20.87 -0.61
CA VAL A 273 -5.86 19.93 -0.56
C VAL A 273 -6.80 20.16 -1.75
N ALA A 274 -6.99 19.12 -2.56
CA ALA A 274 -7.94 19.15 -3.68
C ALA A 274 -9.38 19.30 -3.16
N LYS A 275 -10.16 20.20 -3.74
CA LYS A 275 -11.52 20.53 -3.28
C LYS A 275 -12.50 19.40 -3.48
N ASN A 276 -12.30 18.62 -4.52
CA ASN A 276 -13.07 17.41 -4.81
C ASN A 276 -12.20 16.34 -5.45
N LEU A 277 -12.72 15.13 -5.52
CA LEU A 277 -12.01 13.96 -6.02
C LEU A 277 -11.49 14.13 -7.46
N LEU A 278 -12.25 14.83 -8.33
CA LEU A 278 -11.93 14.97 -9.74
C LEU A 278 -10.81 16.01 -10.03
N GLU A 279 -10.37 16.74 -9.01
CA GLU A 279 -9.35 17.79 -9.14
C GLU A 279 -7.95 17.33 -8.70
N ILE A 280 -7.76 16.10 -8.24
CA ILE A 280 -6.46 15.61 -7.76
C ILE A 280 -5.38 15.78 -8.83
N GLY A 281 -5.61 15.23 -10.02
CA GLY A 281 -4.64 15.27 -11.11
C GLY A 281 -4.32 16.69 -11.61
N SER A 282 -5.33 17.54 -11.78
CA SER A 282 -5.13 18.95 -12.20
C SER A 282 -4.38 19.76 -11.14
N THR A 283 -4.64 19.50 -9.85
CA THR A 283 -3.93 20.13 -8.74
C THR A 283 -2.45 19.75 -8.73
N VAL A 284 -2.14 18.45 -8.88
CA VAL A 284 -0.74 17.98 -8.99
C VAL A 284 -0.05 18.65 -10.18
N LYS A 285 -0.71 18.65 -11.35
CA LYS A 285 -0.14 19.22 -12.55
C LYS A 285 0.23 20.70 -12.37
N SER A 286 -0.61 21.47 -11.68
CA SER A 286 -0.35 22.89 -11.42
C SER A 286 0.84 23.15 -10.51
N LEU A 287 1.23 22.19 -9.66
CA LEU A 287 2.39 22.30 -8.76
C LEU A 287 3.70 21.80 -9.40
N MET A 288 3.60 21.01 -10.47
CA MET A 288 4.76 20.49 -11.21
C MET A 288 5.11 21.34 -12.44
N SER A 289 4.38 22.42 -12.70
CA SER A 289 4.52 23.29 -13.89
C SER A 289 5.57 24.36 -13.74
#